data_2864b4b4eb9275ee228037d28f93f765
#
_entry.id   2864b4b4eb9275ee228037d28f93f765
#
_cell.length_a   1.000
_cell.length_b   1.000
_cell.length_c   1.000
_cell.angle_alpha   90.00
_cell.angle_beta   90.00
_cell.angle_gamma   90.00
#
_symmetry.space_group_name_H-M   'P 1'
#
loop_
_entity.id
_entity.type
_entity.pdbx_description
1 polymer ?
#
loop_
_entity_poly.entity_id
_entity_poly.type
_entity_poly.pdbx_seq_one_letter_code
_entity_poly.pdbx_strand_id
1 'polypeptide(L)'
;MKANDIKKGNVVEYNGGVYQIRDIERSSPQGRGGNVRFRFIMYSVPGGNKLDASFDADDNLVEVELLRRQSTYSYKDGDAFVFLDDEDYTPYTLDADVIGDDAGYITDGLTGIYVQVIDEQPVAIQLPASVVLEVIETPPELKGGTATKRPKPAKLNTGIEIMVPEYIVNGERVLVSTATGEFAGRAD
;
A
#
# COMPACT_ATOMS: atom_id res chain seq x y z
N MET A 1 17.97 -15.39 -12.26
CA MET A 1 19.01 -14.42 -11.78
C MET A 1 19.75 -15.06 -10.63
N LYS A 2 21.10 -14.91 -10.53
CA LYS A 2 21.84 -15.41 -9.37
C LYS A 2 21.60 -14.54 -8.13
N ALA A 3 21.67 -15.13 -6.95
CA ALA A 3 21.44 -14.40 -5.69
C ALA A 3 22.38 -13.20 -5.50
N ASN A 4 23.63 -13.29 -5.98
CA ASN A 4 24.59 -12.17 -5.93
C ASN A 4 24.25 -11.00 -6.85
N ASP A 5 23.39 -11.19 -7.87
CA ASP A 5 22.99 -10.17 -8.82
C ASP A 5 21.67 -9.47 -8.43
N ILE A 6 20.96 -10.04 -7.46
CA ILE A 6 19.68 -9.52 -6.96
C ILE A 6 19.91 -8.21 -6.19
N LYS A 7 19.01 -7.24 -6.43
CA LYS A 7 19.01 -5.92 -5.79
C LYS A 7 17.71 -5.68 -5.04
N LYS A 8 17.74 -4.73 -4.11
CA LYS A 8 16.52 -4.20 -3.48
C LYS A 8 15.56 -3.70 -4.55
N GLY A 9 14.30 -4.09 -4.45
CA GLY A 9 13.25 -3.78 -5.41
C GLY A 9 13.00 -4.86 -6.46
N ASN A 10 13.95 -5.79 -6.72
CA ASN A 10 13.68 -6.93 -7.58
C ASN A 10 12.53 -7.77 -7.01
N VAL A 11 11.81 -8.42 -7.89
CA VAL A 11 10.73 -9.34 -7.55
C VAL A 11 11.13 -10.72 -8.03
N VAL A 12 10.97 -11.71 -7.17
CA VAL A 12 11.39 -13.08 -7.41
C VAL A 12 10.31 -14.08 -7.04
N GLU A 13 10.30 -15.21 -7.75
CA GLU A 13 9.50 -16.37 -7.36
C GLU A 13 10.29 -17.22 -6.36
N TYR A 14 9.65 -17.59 -5.26
CA TYR A 14 10.22 -18.46 -4.25
C TYR A 14 9.14 -19.31 -3.56
N ASN A 15 9.34 -20.63 -3.50
CA ASN A 15 8.40 -21.58 -2.89
C ASN A 15 6.93 -21.42 -3.36
N GLY A 16 6.73 -21.14 -4.65
CA GLY A 16 5.39 -20.97 -5.23
C GLY A 16 4.71 -19.64 -4.91
N GLY A 17 5.42 -18.69 -4.31
CA GLY A 17 4.97 -17.32 -4.08
C GLY A 17 5.86 -16.30 -4.78
N VAL A 18 5.32 -15.11 -5.01
CA VAL A 18 6.04 -13.97 -5.58
C VAL A 18 6.39 -13.00 -4.46
N TYR A 19 7.65 -12.56 -4.42
CA TYR A 19 8.17 -11.72 -3.34
C TYR A 19 9.00 -10.56 -3.88
N GLN A 20 8.78 -9.37 -3.33
CA GLN A 20 9.64 -8.22 -3.58
C GLN A 20 10.75 -8.15 -2.52
N ILE A 21 11.99 -8.02 -2.96
CA ILE A 21 13.16 -7.87 -2.12
C ILE A 21 13.18 -6.45 -1.53
N ARG A 22 13.13 -6.34 -0.21
CA ARG A 22 13.17 -5.05 0.52
C ARG A 22 14.52 -4.75 1.13
N ASP A 23 15.21 -5.79 1.62
CA ASP A 23 16.56 -5.63 2.16
C ASP A 23 17.43 -6.85 1.87
N ILE A 24 18.73 -6.64 1.87
CA ILE A 24 19.74 -7.65 1.57
C ILE A 24 20.86 -7.54 2.59
N GLU A 25 21.07 -8.60 3.36
CA GLU A 25 22.20 -8.74 4.25
C GLU A 25 23.21 -9.71 3.65
N ARG A 26 24.46 -9.30 3.57
CA ARG A 26 25.55 -10.13 3.06
C ARG A 26 26.43 -10.61 4.23
N SER A 27 26.62 -11.91 4.35
CA SER A 27 27.58 -12.49 5.28
C SER A 27 28.76 -13.10 4.52
N SER A 28 29.98 -12.73 4.91
CA SER A 28 31.20 -13.33 4.41
C SER A 28 31.68 -14.44 5.37
N PRO A 29 32.12 -15.57 4.87
CA PRO A 29 32.59 -16.67 5.74
C PRO A 29 33.83 -16.24 6.52
N GLN A 30 33.86 -16.61 7.79
CA GLN A 30 35.06 -16.52 8.61
C GLN A 30 35.90 -17.81 8.40
N GLY A 31 36.73 -17.83 7.35
CA GLY A 31 37.66 -18.97 7.13
C GLY A 31 37.86 -19.32 5.64
N ARG A 32 38.88 -20.15 5.38
CA ARG A 32 39.18 -20.66 4.03
C ARG A 32 38.10 -21.66 3.59
N GLY A 33 37.35 -21.35 2.53
CA GLY A 33 36.44 -22.27 1.83
C GLY A 33 34.95 -22.12 2.14
N GLY A 34 34.50 -21.06 2.85
CA GLY A 34 33.08 -20.79 3.02
C GLY A 34 32.49 -19.97 1.88
N ASN A 35 31.23 -20.25 1.51
CA ASN A 35 30.51 -19.47 0.50
C ASN A 35 29.96 -18.16 1.08
N VAL A 36 29.94 -17.13 0.26
CA VAL A 36 29.22 -15.88 0.59
C VAL A 36 27.73 -16.19 0.59
N ARG A 37 27.05 -15.82 1.68
CA ARG A 37 25.60 -15.99 1.80
C ARG A 37 24.90 -14.65 1.81
N PHE A 38 23.74 -14.63 1.18
CA PHE A 38 22.82 -13.50 1.13
C PHE A 38 21.56 -13.88 1.90
N ARG A 39 21.18 -13.05 2.89
CA ARG A 39 19.87 -13.13 3.52
C ARG A 39 18.99 -12.06 2.90
N PHE A 40 17.91 -12.47 2.26
CA PHE A 40 16.92 -11.57 1.68
C PHE A 40 15.76 -11.38 2.65
N ILE A 41 15.46 -10.14 2.94
CA ILE A 41 14.23 -9.72 3.61
C ILE A 41 13.27 -9.31 2.51
N MET A 42 12.22 -10.09 2.33
CA MET A 42 11.29 -9.94 1.22
C MET A 42 9.84 -9.98 1.69
N TYR A 43 8.95 -9.43 0.88
CA TYR A 43 7.55 -9.33 1.18
C TYR A 43 6.73 -9.91 0.03
N SER A 44 5.72 -10.70 0.35
CA SER A 44 4.85 -11.31 -0.67
C SER A 44 4.11 -10.26 -1.48
N VAL A 45 3.90 -10.56 -2.77
CA VAL A 45 3.11 -9.74 -3.71
C VAL A 45 2.08 -10.66 -4.35
N PRO A 46 0.76 -10.43 -4.11
CA PRO A 46 0.15 -9.52 -3.15
C PRO A 46 0.32 -10.00 -1.69
N GLY A 47 -0.13 -9.21 -0.74
CA GLY A 47 -0.30 -9.60 0.66
C GLY A 47 0.68 -9.00 1.65
N GLY A 48 1.88 -8.58 1.21
CA GLY A 48 2.85 -7.86 2.04
C GLY A 48 3.40 -8.65 3.25
N ASN A 49 3.24 -9.98 3.27
CA ASN A 49 3.77 -10.81 4.36
C ASN A 49 5.28 -10.91 4.27
N LYS A 50 5.94 -10.64 5.40
CA LYS A 50 7.41 -10.72 5.50
C LYS A 50 7.87 -12.17 5.45
N LEU A 51 8.92 -12.42 4.66
CA LEU A 51 9.66 -13.66 4.61
C LEU A 51 11.15 -13.37 4.58
N ASP A 52 11.93 -14.09 5.41
CA ASP A 52 13.38 -14.05 5.40
C ASP A 52 13.89 -15.39 4.84
N ALA A 53 14.76 -15.34 3.84
CA ALA A 53 15.37 -16.52 3.28
C ALA A 53 16.87 -16.27 2.99
N SER A 54 17.68 -17.33 3.12
CA SER A 54 19.12 -17.25 2.89
C SER A 54 19.52 -18.10 1.70
N PHE A 55 20.36 -17.53 0.85
CA PHE A 55 20.84 -18.13 -0.41
C PHE A 55 22.36 -18.08 -0.48
N ASP A 56 22.94 -19.06 -1.14
CA ASP A 56 24.33 -18.99 -1.54
C ASP A 56 24.47 -18.06 -2.77
N ALA A 57 25.64 -17.46 -2.95
CA ALA A 57 25.87 -16.47 -4.02
C ALA A 57 25.49 -16.96 -5.43
N ASP A 58 25.65 -18.27 -5.66
CA ASP A 58 25.39 -18.92 -6.95
C ASP A 58 23.98 -19.50 -7.08
N ASP A 59 23.15 -19.43 -6.04
CA ASP A 59 21.77 -19.89 -6.11
C ASP A 59 21.00 -19.08 -7.15
N ASN A 60 20.15 -19.77 -7.91
CA ASN A 60 19.32 -19.15 -8.94
C ASN A 60 17.89 -18.94 -8.46
N LEU A 61 17.42 -17.70 -8.59
CA LEU A 61 16.02 -17.34 -8.40
C LEU A 61 15.40 -16.90 -9.74
N VAL A 62 14.11 -17.18 -9.90
CA VAL A 62 13.35 -16.72 -11.05
C VAL A 62 12.95 -15.28 -10.78
N GLU A 63 13.40 -14.35 -11.65
CA GLU A 63 12.97 -12.96 -11.61
C GLU A 63 11.60 -12.84 -12.24
N VAL A 64 10.74 -12.04 -11.62
CA VAL A 64 9.38 -11.74 -12.08
C VAL A 64 9.30 -10.25 -12.38
N GLU A 65 8.76 -9.90 -13.55
CA GLU A 65 8.53 -8.50 -13.89
C GLU A 65 7.28 -8.00 -13.15
N LEU A 66 7.47 -6.98 -12.30
CA LEU A 66 6.40 -6.25 -11.63
C LEU A 66 6.26 -4.88 -12.29
N LEU A 67 5.18 -4.67 -13.02
CA LEU A 67 4.83 -3.37 -13.58
C LEU A 67 4.01 -2.56 -12.56
N ARG A 68 4.23 -1.25 -12.54
CA ARG A 68 3.45 -0.28 -11.77
C ARG A 68 2.77 0.66 -12.75
N ARG A 69 1.44 0.59 -12.81
CA ARG A 69 0.62 1.37 -13.74
C ARG A 69 -0.15 2.42 -12.96
N GLN A 70 0.14 3.69 -13.24
CA GLN A 70 -0.61 4.80 -12.66
C GLN A 70 -2.04 4.75 -13.16
N SER A 71 -2.99 4.83 -12.25
CA SER A 71 -4.40 4.58 -12.56
C SER A 71 -5.31 5.46 -11.71
N THR A 72 -6.52 5.63 -12.21
CA THR A 72 -7.61 6.33 -11.55
C THR A 72 -8.73 5.34 -11.23
N TYR A 73 -9.28 5.41 -10.02
CA TYR A 73 -10.45 4.61 -9.66
C TYR A 73 -11.66 5.06 -10.47
N SER A 74 -12.35 4.12 -11.09
CA SER A 74 -13.48 4.38 -11.98
C SER A 74 -14.82 4.02 -11.36
N TYR A 75 -15.05 2.73 -11.06
CA TYR A 75 -16.34 2.26 -10.52
C TYR A 75 -16.20 0.89 -9.85
N LYS A 76 -17.27 0.49 -9.16
CA LYS A 76 -17.44 -0.90 -8.69
C LYS A 76 -18.19 -1.75 -9.71
N ASP A 77 -17.69 -2.96 -9.94
CA ASP A 77 -18.38 -4.00 -10.67
C ASP A 77 -18.71 -5.14 -9.69
N GLY A 78 -19.94 -5.15 -9.19
CA GLY A 78 -20.29 -5.96 -8.02
C GLY A 78 -19.47 -5.56 -6.80
N ASP A 79 -18.70 -6.49 -6.25
CA ASP A 79 -17.77 -6.23 -5.13
C ASP A 79 -16.36 -5.83 -5.58
N ALA A 80 -16.05 -6.01 -6.87
CA ALA A 80 -14.75 -5.68 -7.42
C ALA A 80 -14.59 -4.19 -7.70
N PHE A 81 -13.35 -3.72 -7.65
CA PHE A 81 -12.96 -2.34 -7.94
C PHE A 81 -12.30 -2.27 -9.30
N VAL A 82 -12.76 -1.34 -10.14
CA VAL A 82 -12.20 -1.13 -11.48
C VAL A 82 -11.41 0.18 -11.52
N PHE A 83 -10.15 0.05 -11.91
CA PHE A 83 -9.21 1.16 -12.10
C PHE A 83 -8.89 1.28 -13.58
N LEU A 84 -8.81 2.49 -14.09
CA LEU A 84 -8.39 2.75 -15.47
C LEU A 84 -6.96 3.26 -15.47
N ASP A 85 -6.13 2.66 -16.29
CA ASP A 85 -4.77 3.16 -16.56
C ASP A 85 -4.83 4.59 -17.09
N ASP A 86 -4.02 5.50 -16.54
CA ASP A 86 -4.04 6.92 -16.91
C ASP A 86 -3.42 7.17 -18.30
N GLU A 87 -2.66 6.21 -18.83
CA GLU A 87 -1.96 6.34 -20.10
C GLU A 87 -2.78 5.78 -21.28
N ASP A 88 -3.30 4.55 -21.13
CA ASP A 88 -3.97 3.83 -22.22
C ASP A 88 -5.40 3.41 -21.92
N TYR A 89 -5.94 3.77 -20.74
CA TYR A 89 -7.29 3.44 -20.27
C TYR A 89 -7.57 1.94 -20.15
N THR A 90 -6.55 1.11 -20.08
CA THR A 90 -6.71 -0.33 -19.78
C THR A 90 -7.42 -0.50 -18.44
N PRO A 91 -8.53 -1.27 -18.37
CA PRO A 91 -9.22 -1.51 -17.11
C PRO A 91 -8.50 -2.62 -16.32
N TYR A 92 -8.23 -2.34 -15.04
CA TYR A 92 -7.74 -3.30 -14.06
C TYR A 92 -8.83 -3.55 -13.02
N THR A 93 -9.25 -4.79 -12.90
CA THR A 93 -10.28 -5.21 -11.94
C THR A 93 -9.63 -6.00 -10.82
N LEU A 94 -9.84 -5.56 -9.57
CA LEU A 94 -9.36 -6.24 -8.39
C LEU A 94 -10.52 -6.53 -7.44
N ASP A 95 -10.55 -7.75 -6.90
CA ASP A 95 -11.58 -8.18 -5.97
C ASP A 95 -11.48 -7.43 -4.63
N ALA A 96 -12.60 -7.32 -3.93
CA ALA A 96 -12.68 -6.65 -2.63
C ALA A 96 -11.69 -7.24 -1.61
N ASP A 97 -11.46 -8.55 -1.64
CA ASP A 97 -10.51 -9.22 -0.74
C ASP A 97 -9.06 -8.77 -0.96
N VAL A 98 -8.70 -8.46 -2.21
CA VAL A 98 -7.37 -7.93 -2.55
C VAL A 98 -7.22 -6.48 -2.11
N ILE A 99 -8.28 -5.69 -2.27
CA ILE A 99 -8.31 -4.28 -1.85
C ILE A 99 -8.30 -4.17 -0.32
N GLY A 100 -9.07 -5.02 0.38
CA GLY A 100 -9.11 -5.06 1.84
C GLY A 100 -9.47 -3.71 2.46
N ASP A 101 -8.71 -3.32 3.49
CA ASP A 101 -8.93 -2.07 4.24
C ASP A 101 -8.70 -0.81 3.40
N ASP A 102 -7.97 -0.90 2.29
CA ASP A 102 -7.74 0.21 1.38
C ASP A 102 -9.04 0.74 0.76
N ALA A 103 -10.10 -0.09 0.72
CA ALA A 103 -11.43 0.32 0.26
C ALA A 103 -11.97 1.55 1.00
N GLY A 104 -11.62 1.71 2.27
CA GLY A 104 -12.03 2.86 3.09
C GLY A 104 -11.40 4.20 2.68
N TYR A 105 -10.43 4.19 1.78
CA TYR A 105 -9.76 5.39 1.27
C TYR A 105 -10.11 5.71 -0.18
N ILE A 106 -10.84 4.81 -0.86
CA ILE A 106 -11.16 4.95 -2.29
C ILE A 106 -12.49 5.69 -2.46
N THR A 107 -12.42 6.84 -3.12
CA THR A 107 -13.59 7.62 -3.52
C THR A 107 -13.67 7.72 -5.04
N ASP A 108 -14.84 8.04 -5.56
CA ASP A 108 -15.06 8.18 -7.00
C ASP A 108 -14.06 9.15 -7.63
N GLY A 109 -13.39 8.70 -8.68
CA GLY A 109 -12.39 9.48 -9.40
C GLY A 109 -11.06 9.69 -8.67
N LEU A 110 -10.76 8.90 -7.60
CA LEU A 110 -9.47 8.97 -6.91
C LEU A 110 -8.34 8.68 -7.89
N THR A 111 -7.42 9.64 -8.01
CA THR A 111 -6.21 9.58 -8.85
C THR A 111 -4.97 9.23 -8.03
N GLY A 112 -3.85 8.98 -8.72
CA GLY A 112 -2.56 8.74 -8.07
C GLY A 112 -2.42 7.35 -7.45
N ILE A 113 -3.30 6.43 -7.83
CA ILE A 113 -3.21 5.02 -7.48
C ILE A 113 -2.20 4.34 -8.41
N TYR A 114 -1.39 3.43 -7.90
CA TYR A 114 -0.58 2.53 -8.71
C TYR A 114 -1.14 1.11 -8.63
N VAL A 115 -1.59 0.58 -9.77
CA VAL A 115 -1.93 -0.85 -9.90
C VAL A 115 -0.64 -1.62 -10.15
N GLN A 116 -0.40 -2.65 -9.37
CA GLN A 116 0.72 -3.58 -9.56
C GLN A 116 0.26 -4.73 -10.44
N VAL A 117 1.00 -4.97 -11.51
CA VAL A 117 0.66 -5.96 -12.55
C VAL A 117 1.81 -6.95 -12.71
N ILE A 118 1.50 -8.24 -12.67
CA ILE A 118 2.41 -9.35 -12.91
C ILE A 118 1.77 -10.23 -13.98
N ASP A 119 2.52 -10.54 -15.03
CA ASP A 119 2.05 -11.36 -16.16
C ASP A 119 0.67 -10.88 -16.69
N GLU A 120 0.55 -9.58 -16.93
CA GLU A 120 -0.68 -8.91 -17.39
C GLU A 120 -1.87 -8.97 -16.42
N GLN A 121 -1.69 -9.51 -15.21
CA GLN A 121 -2.72 -9.59 -14.18
C GLN A 121 -2.51 -8.56 -13.09
N PRO A 122 -3.55 -7.78 -12.75
CA PRO A 122 -3.48 -6.88 -11.61
C PRO A 122 -3.47 -7.70 -10.31
N VAL A 123 -2.49 -7.46 -9.44
CA VAL A 123 -2.29 -8.26 -8.22
C VAL A 123 -2.44 -7.45 -6.94
N ALA A 124 -2.24 -6.14 -6.99
CA ALA A 124 -2.36 -5.26 -5.83
C ALA A 124 -2.50 -3.80 -6.28
N ILE A 125 -2.89 -2.94 -5.35
CA ILE A 125 -2.84 -1.48 -5.51
C ILE A 125 -1.89 -0.86 -4.49
N GLN A 126 -1.43 0.33 -4.81
CA GLN A 126 -0.79 1.24 -3.88
C GLN A 126 -1.54 2.56 -3.94
N LEU A 127 -2.11 2.97 -2.81
CA LEU A 127 -2.80 4.24 -2.67
C LEU A 127 -1.81 5.43 -2.69
N PRO A 128 -2.26 6.64 -3.03
CA PRO A 128 -1.49 7.85 -2.76
C PRO A 128 -1.23 7.99 -1.26
N ALA A 129 -0.20 8.72 -0.87
CA ALA A 129 0.21 8.88 0.53
C ALA A 129 -0.90 9.47 1.43
N SER A 130 -1.77 10.26 0.85
CA SER A 130 -2.95 10.82 1.51
C SER A 130 -4.11 10.94 0.53
N VAL A 131 -5.33 10.89 1.08
CA VAL A 131 -6.59 11.07 0.35
C VAL A 131 -7.42 12.16 1.00
N VAL A 132 -8.30 12.77 0.22
CA VAL A 132 -9.26 13.75 0.73
C VAL A 132 -10.59 13.05 0.97
N LEU A 133 -11.07 13.12 2.21
CA LEU A 133 -12.37 12.55 2.62
C LEU A 133 -13.22 13.62 3.30
N GLU A 134 -14.55 13.47 3.25
CA GLU A 134 -15.49 14.39 3.87
C GLU A 134 -15.96 13.84 5.22
N VAL A 135 -16.00 14.71 6.23
CA VAL A 135 -16.53 14.39 7.55
C VAL A 135 -18.06 14.45 7.50
N ILE A 136 -18.72 13.30 7.64
CA ILE A 136 -20.18 13.22 7.64
C ILE A 136 -20.80 13.31 9.03
N GLU A 137 -20.05 12.89 10.07
CA GLU A 137 -20.51 12.92 11.45
C GLU A 137 -19.34 13.09 12.42
N THR A 138 -19.38 14.11 13.27
CA THR A 138 -18.45 14.31 14.40
C THR A 138 -19.14 15.08 15.51
N PRO A 139 -18.80 14.86 16.80
CA PRO A 139 -19.33 15.66 17.90
C PRO A 139 -19.03 17.17 17.70
N PRO A 140 -19.90 18.06 18.19
CA PRO A 140 -19.65 19.50 18.14
C PRO A 140 -18.42 19.89 18.97
N GLU A 141 -17.84 21.05 18.66
CA GLU A 141 -16.76 21.63 19.45
C GLU A 141 -17.27 22.02 20.85
N LEU A 142 -16.60 21.57 21.89
CA LEU A 142 -16.93 21.90 23.27
C LEU A 142 -16.39 23.30 23.59
N LYS A 143 -17.25 24.33 23.59
CA LYS A 143 -16.92 25.67 24.02
C LYS A 143 -16.77 25.73 25.56
N GLY A 144 -15.59 26.03 26.09
CA GLY A 144 -15.40 26.45 27.49
C GLY A 144 -14.62 25.49 28.40
N GLY A 145 -13.93 24.52 27.90
CA GLY A 145 -12.95 23.74 28.69
C GLY A 145 -11.55 24.30 28.55
N THR A 146 -10.76 24.27 29.62
CA THR A 146 -9.30 24.46 29.56
C THR A 146 -8.74 23.58 28.47
N ALA A 147 -8.10 24.19 27.49
CA ALA A 147 -7.72 23.62 26.21
C ALA A 147 -6.73 22.45 26.31
N THR A 148 -7.18 21.31 26.73
CA THR A 148 -6.60 20.04 26.33
C THR A 148 -7.16 19.79 24.95
N LYS A 149 -6.36 20.00 23.92
CA LYS A 149 -6.65 19.65 22.52
C LYS A 149 -6.85 18.13 22.42
N ARG A 150 -8.01 17.64 22.85
CA ARG A 150 -8.34 16.21 22.75
C ARG A 150 -8.88 15.96 21.37
N PRO A 151 -8.34 14.97 20.65
CA PRO A 151 -8.95 14.56 19.40
C PRO A 151 -10.34 13.96 19.68
N LYS A 152 -11.26 14.13 18.72
CA LYS A 152 -12.60 13.56 18.75
C LYS A 152 -12.82 12.63 17.56
N PRO A 153 -13.71 11.63 17.66
CA PRO A 153 -14.01 10.74 16.54
C PRO A 153 -14.77 11.48 15.44
N ALA A 154 -14.45 11.15 14.20
CA ALA A 154 -15.17 11.62 13.02
C ALA A 154 -15.40 10.47 12.05
N LYS A 155 -16.65 10.29 11.64
CA LYS A 155 -17.04 9.35 10.60
C LYS A 155 -16.92 10.03 9.24
N LEU A 156 -16.25 9.36 8.30
CA LEU A 156 -16.00 9.88 6.97
C LEU A 156 -16.97 9.29 5.95
N ASN A 157 -17.07 9.93 4.79
CA ASN A 157 -17.99 9.57 3.71
C ASN A 157 -17.79 8.18 3.12
N THR A 158 -16.63 7.58 3.33
CA THR A 158 -16.35 6.17 2.95
C THR A 158 -16.75 5.17 4.02
N GLY A 159 -17.19 5.63 5.19
CA GLY A 159 -17.63 4.82 6.33
C GLY A 159 -16.54 4.53 7.36
N ILE A 160 -15.28 4.88 7.12
CA ILE A 160 -14.23 4.77 8.13
C ILE A 160 -14.36 5.86 9.20
N GLU A 161 -13.86 5.56 10.40
CA GLU A 161 -13.80 6.50 11.52
C GLU A 161 -12.35 6.80 11.86
N ILE A 162 -12.04 8.09 12.03
CA ILE A 162 -10.71 8.56 12.43
C ILE A 162 -10.82 9.56 13.58
N MET A 163 -9.69 9.79 14.25
CA MET A 163 -9.60 10.86 15.24
C MET A 163 -9.20 12.17 14.57
N VAL A 164 -9.96 13.24 14.83
CA VAL A 164 -9.72 14.58 14.28
C VAL A 164 -9.59 15.62 15.39
N PRO A 165 -8.92 16.76 15.16
CA PRO A 165 -8.92 17.87 16.08
C PRO A 165 -10.32 18.40 16.40
N GLU A 166 -10.51 18.98 17.59
CA GLU A 166 -11.81 19.48 18.05
C GLU A 166 -12.49 20.53 17.13
N TYR A 167 -11.69 21.31 16.40
CA TYR A 167 -12.18 22.35 15.52
C TYR A 167 -12.79 21.85 14.19
N ILE A 168 -12.64 20.56 13.87
CA ILE A 168 -13.24 19.97 12.66
C ILE A 168 -14.74 19.81 12.87
N VAL A 169 -15.51 20.17 11.85
CA VAL A 169 -16.98 20.09 11.86
C VAL A 169 -17.52 19.23 10.70
N ASN A 170 -18.79 18.86 10.78
CA ASN A 170 -19.47 18.12 9.70
C ASN A 170 -19.42 18.90 8.39
N GLY A 171 -19.20 18.20 7.28
CA GLY A 171 -19.09 18.77 5.93
C GLY A 171 -17.68 19.27 5.58
N GLU A 172 -16.74 19.28 6.53
CA GLU A 172 -15.35 19.61 6.21
C GLU A 172 -14.64 18.48 5.48
N ARG A 173 -13.78 18.86 4.56
CA ARG A 173 -12.89 17.95 3.84
C ARG A 173 -11.55 17.88 4.57
N VAL A 174 -11.09 16.67 4.81
CA VAL A 174 -9.86 16.39 5.54
C VAL A 174 -8.91 15.53 4.73
N LEU A 175 -7.62 15.77 4.88
CA LEU A 175 -6.55 14.89 4.40
C LEU A 175 -6.36 13.76 5.41
N VAL A 176 -6.36 12.55 4.93
CA VAL A 176 -6.12 11.34 5.72
C VAL A 176 -4.90 10.61 5.17
N SER A 177 -3.94 10.30 6.02
CA SER A 177 -2.79 9.48 5.65
C SER A 177 -3.24 8.05 5.38
N THR A 178 -2.97 7.52 4.21
CA THR A 178 -3.33 6.14 3.85
C THR A 178 -2.44 5.10 4.54
N ALA A 179 -1.23 5.49 4.95
CA ALA A 179 -0.30 4.60 5.64
C ALA A 179 -0.68 4.39 7.12
N THR A 180 -1.23 5.42 7.80
CA THR A 180 -1.53 5.36 9.24
C THR A 180 -3.02 5.44 9.55
N GLY A 181 -3.86 5.85 8.61
CA GLY A 181 -5.28 6.11 8.83
C GLY A 181 -5.55 7.36 9.67
N GLU A 182 -4.57 8.24 9.83
CA GLU A 182 -4.66 9.39 10.71
C GLU A 182 -4.97 10.67 9.94
N PHE A 183 -5.60 11.62 10.65
CA PHE A 183 -5.80 12.98 10.17
C PHE A 183 -4.46 13.65 9.86
N ALA A 184 -4.29 14.12 8.64
CA ALA A 184 -3.07 14.79 8.18
C ALA A 184 -3.25 16.32 8.01
N GLY A 185 -4.48 16.80 7.92
CA GLY A 185 -4.76 18.23 7.75
C GLY A 185 -6.17 18.49 7.20
N ARG A 186 -6.53 19.76 7.08
CA ARG A 186 -7.69 20.19 6.29
C ARG A 186 -7.35 20.10 4.82
N ALA A 187 -8.33 19.71 4.00
CA ALA A 187 -8.24 19.87 2.55
C ALA A 187 -8.98 21.14 2.16
N ASP A 188 -8.31 21.98 1.40
CA ASP A 188 -8.89 23.22 0.85
C ASP A 188 -9.89 22.92 -0.27
#